data_3fa4612b2ba4fe3753511d5385ca4f37
#
_entry.id   3fa4612b2ba4fe3753511d5385ca4f37
#
_cell.length_a   1.000
_cell.length_b   1.000
_cell.length_c   1.000
_cell.angle_alpha   90.00
_cell.angle_beta   90.00
_cell.angle_gamma   90.00
#
_symmetry.space_group_name_H-M   'P 1'
#
loop_
_entity.id
_entity.type
_entity.pdbx_description
1 polymer ?
#
loop_
_entity_poly.entity_id
_entity_poly.type
_entity_poly.pdbx_seq_one_letter_code
_entity_poly.pdbx_strand_id
1 'polypeptide(L)'
;IHYTASTKTNEQVTDQSTLLVDTGSQYLDGTTDVTRSVHFGAPTARQKSAFTRVLMGHIDVARAVFPQGTYGRALEIFQREPLYGNGWDYRHGSGHGIGSYLYIHEGPGWFATGCPTDAEEPLDIGFVITDEPGFYEDGHFGVRIETTLTVVNASTPNRFNNVDYYKFEPICYFPIQRKLIDETIMSDHQV
;
A
#
# COMPACT_ATOMS: atom_id res chain seq x y z
N ILE A 1 3.59 -6.75 -12.76
CA ILE A 1 3.21 -6.91 -11.34
C ILE A 1 3.50 -8.32 -10.81
N HIS A 2 3.59 -9.32 -11.69
CA HIS A 2 3.92 -10.70 -11.32
C HIS A 2 5.29 -11.12 -11.88
N TYR A 3 6.28 -10.24 -11.74
CA TYR A 3 7.66 -10.52 -12.14
C TYR A 3 8.20 -11.73 -11.39
N THR A 4 8.87 -12.61 -12.14
CA THR A 4 9.61 -13.74 -11.57
C THR A 4 11.05 -13.66 -12.03
N ALA A 5 11.98 -13.64 -11.09
CA ALA A 5 13.41 -13.60 -11.36
C ALA A 5 13.87 -14.87 -12.10
N SER A 6 14.51 -14.69 -13.25
CA SER A 6 15.05 -15.77 -14.05
C SER A 6 16.19 -15.25 -14.96
N THR A 7 16.93 -16.14 -15.58
CA THR A 7 17.95 -15.73 -16.55
C THR A 7 17.38 -14.99 -17.77
N LYS A 8 16.08 -15.16 -18.07
CA LYS A 8 15.40 -14.48 -19.17
C LYS A 8 14.88 -13.09 -18.79
N THR A 9 14.67 -12.84 -17.50
CA THR A 9 14.13 -11.60 -16.96
C THR A 9 15.18 -10.79 -16.21
N ASN A 10 16.44 -11.25 -16.24
CA ASN A 10 17.56 -10.59 -15.58
C ASN A 10 18.00 -9.37 -16.40
N GLU A 11 17.78 -8.19 -15.87
CA GLU A 11 18.18 -6.92 -16.48
C GLU A 11 19.15 -6.16 -15.56
N GLN A 12 19.99 -5.36 -16.16
CA GLN A 12 20.90 -4.51 -15.40
C GLN A 12 20.14 -3.30 -14.84
N VAL A 13 20.32 -3.04 -13.55
CA VAL A 13 19.81 -1.82 -12.93
C VAL A 13 20.48 -0.60 -13.55
N THR A 14 19.68 0.38 -13.97
CA THR A 14 20.14 1.61 -14.61
C THR A 14 19.67 2.84 -13.86
N ASP A 15 20.12 4.00 -14.29
CA ASP A 15 19.69 5.31 -13.80
C ASP A 15 18.55 5.94 -14.65
N GLN A 16 18.00 5.20 -15.62
CA GLN A 16 17.01 5.70 -16.58
C GLN A 16 15.57 5.38 -16.18
N SER A 17 15.35 4.41 -15.29
CA SER A 17 14.03 3.95 -14.89
C SER A 17 13.90 3.82 -13.39
N THR A 18 12.67 3.63 -12.92
CA THR A 18 12.41 3.21 -11.54
C THR A 18 12.85 1.77 -11.34
N LEU A 19 13.45 1.50 -10.19
CA LEU A 19 13.62 0.15 -9.67
C LEU A 19 12.55 -0.06 -8.59
N LEU A 20 11.67 -1.02 -8.81
CA LEU A 20 10.72 -1.49 -7.81
C LEU A 20 11.31 -2.73 -7.13
N VAL A 21 11.48 -2.67 -5.83
CA VAL A 21 11.96 -3.78 -5.01
C VAL A 21 10.85 -4.15 -4.03
N ASP A 22 10.34 -5.34 -4.20
CA ASP A 22 9.37 -5.98 -3.30
C ASP A 22 10.09 -7.12 -2.60
N THR A 23 10.11 -7.08 -1.28
CA THR A 23 10.91 -8.03 -0.49
C THR A 23 10.25 -8.33 0.84
N GLY A 24 10.27 -9.61 1.21
CA GLY A 24 9.79 -10.10 2.47
C GLY A 24 10.61 -11.28 2.98
N SER A 25 10.41 -11.59 4.24
CA SER A 25 11.07 -12.72 4.89
C SER A 25 10.14 -13.39 5.90
N GLN A 26 10.24 -14.69 5.97
CA GLN A 26 9.52 -15.51 6.93
C GLN A 26 10.38 -15.76 8.16
N TYR A 27 9.82 -15.44 9.34
CA TYR A 27 10.40 -15.71 10.65
C TYR A 27 9.44 -16.62 11.44
N LEU A 28 9.93 -17.22 12.53
CA LEU A 28 9.06 -18.03 13.41
C LEU A 28 7.94 -17.20 14.05
N ASP A 29 8.21 -15.95 14.33
CA ASP A 29 7.31 -15.05 15.06
C ASP A 29 6.52 -14.10 14.15
N GLY A 30 6.81 -14.08 12.85
CA GLY A 30 6.13 -13.20 11.92
C GLY A 30 6.70 -13.25 10.51
N THR A 31 6.02 -12.54 9.61
CA THR A 31 6.41 -12.36 8.22
C THR A 31 6.59 -10.87 7.94
N THR A 32 7.59 -10.49 7.18
CA THR A 32 7.78 -9.10 6.72
C THR A 32 7.42 -9.00 5.25
N ASP A 33 6.86 -7.84 4.88
CA ASP A 33 6.51 -7.49 3.51
C ASP A 33 6.67 -6.00 3.31
N VAL A 34 7.46 -5.59 2.31
CA VAL A 34 7.72 -4.19 2.03
C VAL A 34 8.12 -3.99 0.58
N THR A 35 7.50 -3.02 -0.07
CA THR A 35 7.89 -2.56 -1.40
C THR A 35 8.36 -1.12 -1.34
N ARG A 36 9.46 -0.83 -2.05
CA ARG A 36 9.90 0.52 -2.37
C ARG A 36 10.23 0.66 -3.84
N SER A 37 9.84 1.79 -4.39
CA SER A 37 10.28 2.22 -5.72
C SER A 37 11.31 3.33 -5.56
N VAL A 38 12.44 3.19 -6.25
CA VAL A 38 13.55 4.14 -6.24
C VAL A 38 13.99 4.47 -7.66
N HIS A 39 14.63 5.61 -7.84
CA HIS A 39 15.23 6.05 -9.10
C HIS A 39 16.66 6.53 -8.85
N PHE A 40 17.65 6.02 -9.57
CA PHE A 40 19.05 6.39 -9.32
C PHE A 40 19.46 7.66 -10.05
N GLY A 41 18.88 7.94 -11.22
CA GLY A 41 19.11 9.16 -12.00
C GLY A 41 18.10 10.28 -11.70
N ALA A 42 17.70 11.02 -12.74
CA ALA A 42 16.72 12.10 -12.67
C ALA A 42 15.34 11.60 -13.13
N PRO A 43 14.35 11.48 -12.24
CA PRO A 43 13.02 11.02 -12.62
C PRO A 43 12.31 12.04 -13.50
N THR A 44 11.53 11.55 -14.46
CA THR A 44 10.67 12.39 -15.31
C THR A 44 9.49 12.95 -14.49
N ALA A 45 8.85 14.00 -14.99
CA ALA A 45 7.64 14.55 -14.38
C ALA A 45 6.51 13.51 -14.28
N ARG A 46 6.39 12.60 -15.28
CA ARG A 46 5.41 11.51 -15.26
C ARG A 46 5.70 10.49 -14.18
N GLN A 47 6.96 10.08 -13.98
CA GLN A 47 7.37 9.18 -12.91
C GLN A 47 7.11 9.80 -11.53
N LYS A 48 7.43 11.09 -11.34
CA LYS A 48 7.11 11.82 -10.11
C LYS A 48 5.61 11.89 -9.84
N SER A 49 4.82 12.26 -10.85
CA SER A 49 3.35 12.32 -10.71
C SER A 49 2.76 10.97 -10.32
N ALA A 50 3.20 9.87 -10.96
CA ALA A 50 2.73 8.53 -10.62
C ALA A 50 3.14 8.11 -9.21
N PHE A 51 4.42 8.30 -8.87
CA PHE A 51 4.94 7.98 -7.54
C PHE A 51 4.20 8.75 -6.44
N THR A 52 3.99 10.05 -6.64
CA THR A 52 3.34 10.90 -5.65
C THR A 52 1.88 10.50 -5.46
N ARG A 53 1.14 10.17 -6.51
CA ARG A 53 -0.26 9.71 -6.39
C ARG A 53 -0.38 8.37 -5.69
N VAL A 54 0.54 7.45 -5.95
CA VAL A 54 0.64 6.20 -5.19
C VAL A 54 0.93 6.48 -3.71
N LEU A 55 1.86 7.39 -3.42
CA LEU A 55 2.17 7.82 -2.05
C LEU A 55 0.97 8.49 -1.37
N MET A 56 0.22 9.35 -2.07
CA MET A 56 -1.00 9.97 -1.53
C MET A 56 -2.01 8.91 -1.09
N GLY A 57 -2.30 7.92 -1.93
CA GLY A 57 -3.21 6.84 -1.59
C GLY A 57 -2.72 5.99 -0.41
N HIS A 58 -1.42 5.71 -0.36
CA HIS A 58 -0.77 5.05 0.76
C HIS A 58 -0.93 5.83 2.07
N ILE A 59 -0.69 7.14 2.08
CA ILE A 59 -0.87 8.01 3.24
C ILE A 59 -2.34 8.06 3.66
N ASP A 60 -3.25 8.18 2.72
CA ASP A 60 -4.68 8.39 3.00
C ASP A 60 -5.30 7.17 3.71
N VAL A 61 -4.96 5.94 3.28
CA VAL A 61 -5.43 4.75 4.00
C VAL A 61 -4.72 4.57 5.34
N ALA A 62 -3.41 4.82 5.41
CA ALA A 62 -2.65 4.69 6.66
C ALA A 62 -3.16 5.64 7.76
N ARG A 63 -3.76 6.78 7.38
CA ARG A 63 -4.37 7.77 8.30
C ARG A 63 -5.85 7.54 8.57
N ALA A 64 -6.48 6.57 7.92
CA ALA A 64 -7.91 6.35 8.06
C ALA A 64 -8.29 6.03 9.51
N VAL A 65 -9.40 6.65 9.94
CA VAL A 65 -10.10 6.29 11.17
C VAL A 65 -11.47 5.76 10.77
N PHE A 66 -11.85 4.59 11.26
CA PHE A 66 -13.04 3.90 10.82
C PHE A 66 -13.76 3.21 11.98
N PRO A 67 -15.10 3.04 11.91
CA PRO A 67 -15.85 2.35 12.96
C PRO A 67 -15.57 0.86 12.95
N GLN A 68 -15.67 0.22 14.09
CA GLN A 68 -15.69 -1.24 14.24
C GLN A 68 -16.72 -1.86 13.29
N GLY A 69 -16.38 -2.99 12.69
CA GLY A 69 -17.22 -3.66 11.69
C GLY A 69 -16.95 -3.20 10.25
N THR A 70 -15.97 -2.32 10.04
CA THR A 70 -15.55 -1.91 8.69
C THR A 70 -14.73 -3.00 8.04
N TYR A 71 -15.08 -3.37 6.81
CA TYR A 71 -14.28 -4.26 5.97
C TYR A 71 -13.18 -3.48 5.25
N GLY A 72 -12.02 -4.10 5.06
CA GLY A 72 -10.88 -3.44 4.40
C GLY A 72 -11.19 -3.00 2.97
N ARG A 73 -12.00 -3.76 2.22
CA ARG A 73 -12.45 -3.37 0.87
C ARG A 73 -13.16 -2.01 0.82
N ALA A 74 -13.80 -1.58 1.91
CA ALA A 74 -14.44 -0.27 1.97
C ALA A 74 -13.42 0.89 2.08
N LEU A 75 -12.21 0.60 2.53
CA LEU A 75 -11.13 1.57 2.68
C LEU A 75 -10.20 1.60 1.45
N GLU A 76 -10.27 0.61 0.57
CA GLU A 76 -9.43 0.53 -0.65
C GLU A 76 -9.57 1.77 -1.55
N ILE A 77 -10.71 2.44 -1.50
CA ILE A 77 -10.93 3.66 -2.28
C ILE A 77 -9.92 4.76 -1.95
N PHE A 78 -9.47 4.87 -0.70
CA PHE A 78 -8.46 5.86 -0.31
C PHE A 78 -7.13 5.65 -1.04
N GLN A 79 -6.77 4.39 -1.33
CA GLN A 79 -5.55 4.05 -2.06
C GLN A 79 -5.67 4.37 -3.55
N ARG A 80 -6.88 4.28 -4.14
CA ARG A 80 -7.12 4.45 -5.57
C ARG A 80 -7.53 5.86 -5.98
N GLU A 81 -8.17 6.62 -5.11
CA GLU A 81 -8.74 7.94 -5.43
C GLU A 81 -7.73 8.91 -6.07
N PRO A 82 -6.49 9.06 -5.56
CA PRO A 82 -5.52 9.97 -6.17
C PRO A 82 -5.13 9.59 -7.59
N LEU A 83 -5.22 8.29 -7.95
CA LEU A 83 -5.01 7.80 -9.31
C LEU A 83 -6.24 8.01 -10.17
N TYR A 84 -7.44 7.71 -9.66
CA TYR A 84 -8.70 7.88 -10.37
C TYR A 84 -8.92 9.32 -10.82
N GLY A 85 -8.59 10.30 -9.97
CA GLY A 85 -8.64 11.72 -10.32
C GLY A 85 -7.76 12.11 -11.52
N ASN A 86 -6.77 11.26 -11.87
CA ASN A 86 -5.91 11.43 -13.02
C ASN A 86 -6.21 10.45 -14.19
N GLY A 87 -7.31 9.68 -14.10
CA GLY A 87 -7.67 8.65 -15.07
C GLY A 87 -6.77 7.43 -15.06
N TRP A 88 -6.11 7.16 -13.95
CA TRP A 88 -5.17 6.04 -13.73
C TRP A 88 -5.73 5.03 -12.75
N ASP A 89 -5.24 3.80 -12.85
CA ASP A 89 -5.60 2.69 -11.96
C ASP A 89 -4.50 1.62 -11.99
N TYR A 90 -4.64 0.59 -11.16
CA TYR A 90 -3.81 -0.61 -11.14
C TYR A 90 -4.66 -1.88 -10.97
N ARG A 91 -4.10 -3.06 -11.33
CA ARG A 91 -4.85 -4.31 -11.54
C ARG A 91 -4.59 -5.38 -10.47
N HIS A 92 -4.21 -5.00 -9.27
CA HIS A 92 -4.04 -5.92 -8.15
C HIS A 92 -4.81 -5.44 -6.92
N GLY A 93 -4.97 -6.29 -5.90
CA GLY A 93 -5.47 -5.88 -4.60
C GLY A 93 -4.53 -4.89 -3.95
N SER A 94 -5.05 -4.01 -3.13
CA SER A 94 -4.28 -2.92 -2.53
C SER A 94 -3.70 -3.26 -1.17
N GLY A 95 -3.88 -4.52 -0.71
CA GLY A 95 -3.33 -5.04 0.51
C GLY A 95 -4.02 -6.33 0.98
N HIS A 96 -3.31 -7.06 1.80
CA HIS A 96 -3.71 -8.36 2.32
C HIS A 96 -3.24 -8.55 3.76
N GLY A 97 -3.86 -9.50 4.46
CA GLY A 97 -3.38 -9.93 5.77
C GLY A 97 -1.99 -10.56 5.67
N ILE A 98 -1.25 -10.44 6.76
CA ILE A 98 0.10 -11.01 6.91
C ILE A 98 0.26 -11.49 8.35
N GLY A 99 0.86 -12.66 8.55
CA GLY A 99 1.00 -13.27 9.87
C GLY A 99 2.25 -14.11 9.99
N SER A 100 2.25 -14.99 10.99
CA SER A 100 3.37 -15.88 11.25
C SER A 100 3.13 -17.26 10.69
N TYR A 101 4.13 -17.82 10.00
CA TYR A 101 4.20 -19.24 9.63
C TYR A 101 3.18 -19.71 8.58
N LEU A 102 2.62 -18.78 7.79
CA LEU A 102 1.64 -19.07 6.74
C LEU A 102 2.10 -18.49 5.39
N TYR A 103 1.17 -18.42 4.45
CA TYR A 103 1.40 -17.77 3.16
C TYR A 103 1.58 -16.27 3.32
N ILE A 104 2.26 -15.63 2.37
CA ILE A 104 2.41 -14.18 2.37
C ILE A 104 1.06 -13.47 2.22
N HIS A 105 0.19 -13.96 1.34
CA HIS A 105 -1.17 -13.46 1.16
C HIS A 105 -2.13 -14.29 2.02
N GLU A 106 -2.39 -13.84 3.23
CA GLU A 106 -3.35 -14.50 4.10
C GLU A 106 -4.47 -13.56 4.55
N GLY A 107 -5.65 -14.15 4.81
CA GLY A 107 -6.74 -13.42 5.43
C GLY A 107 -6.54 -13.23 6.95
N PRO A 108 -7.56 -12.69 7.64
CA PRO A 108 -8.89 -12.39 7.09
C PRO A 108 -9.05 -10.95 6.57
N GLY A 109 -8.10 -10.05 6.75
CA GLY A 109 -8.18 -8.66 6.30
C GLY A 109 -7.67 -8.47 4.87
N TRP A 110 -8.41 -7.70 4.04
CA TRP A 110 -8.05 -7.42 2.66
C TRP A 110 -8.38 -5.97 2.27
N PHE A 111 -7.46 -5.30 1.56
CA PHE A 111 -7.78 -4.10 0.78
C PHE A 111 -7.97 -4.50 -0.68
N ALA A 112 -9.08 -5.19 -0.98
CA ALA A 112 -9.35 -5.68 -2.33
C ALA A 112 -10.86 -5.81 -2.56
N THR A 113 -11.39 -5.01 -3.47
CA THR A 113 -12.82 -5.09 -3.87
C THR A 113 -13.17 -6.37 -4.63
N GLY A 114 -12.18 -7.05 -5.20
CA GLY A 114 -12.34 -8.33 -5.92
C GLY A 114 -12.08 -9.59 -5.06
N CYS A 115 -11.88 -9.45 -3.76
CA CYS A 115 -11.70 -10.60 -2.87
C CYS A 115 -13.03 -11.35 -2.69
N PRO A 116 -13.01 -12.70 -2.57
CA PRO A 116 -14.20 -13.46 -2.20
C PRO A 116 -14.75 -12.96 -0.86
N THR A 117 -16.01 -12.54 -0.84
CA THR A 117 -16.65 -11.92 0.34
C THR A 117 -16.85 -12.89 1.50
N ASP A 118 -16.81 -14.19 1.25
CA ASP A 118 -16.92 -15.26 2.24
C ASP A 118 -15.60 -15.58 2.99
N ALA A 119 -14.48 -15.01 2.52
CA ALA A 119 -13.17 -15.16 3.14
C ALA A 119 -12.69 -13.88 3.86
N GLU A 120 -13.48 -12.80 3.84
CA GLU A 120 -13.12 -11.52 4.44
C GLU A 120 -13.86 -11.31 5.76
N GLU A 121 -13.11 -10.94 6.79
CA GLU A 121 -13.66 -10.48 8.08
C GLU A 121 -13.54 -8.97 8.21
N PRO A 122 -14.43 -8.33 8.99
CA PRO A 122 -14.24 -6.93 9.35
C PRO A 122 -12.89 -6.73 10.04
N LEU A 123 -12.24 -5.62 9.74
CA LEU A 123 -10.96 -5.25 10.39
C LEU A 123 -11.14 -5.17 11.90
N ASP A 124 -10.28 -5.84 12.65
CA ASP A 124 -10.32 -5.84 14.11
C ASP A 124 -8.92 -5.58 14.69
N ILE A 125 -8.89 -5.21 15.96
CA ILE A 125 -7.64 -4.89 16.68
C ILE A 125 -6.68 -6.07 16.60
N GLY A 126 -5.43 -5.76 16.29
CA GLY A 126 -4.37 -6.75 16.14
C GLY A 126 -4.27 -7.36 14.74
N PHE A 127 -5.19 -7.07 13.81
CA PHE A 127 -4.98 -7.42 12.40
C PHE A 127 -3.73 -6.70 11.89
N VAL A 128 -2.92 -7.46 11.17
CA VAL A 128 -1.74 -6.96 10.47
C VAL A 128 -2.03 -7.09 8.97
N ILE A 129 -1.91 -5.99 8.25
CA ILE A 129 -2.33 -5.90 6.85
C ILE A 129 -1.33 -5.06 6.06
N THR A 130 -1.06 -5.43 4.81
CA THR A 130 -0.25 -4.60 3.90
C THR A 130 -1.09 -3.46 3.32
N ASP A 131 -0.42 -2.36 2.99
CA ASP A 131 -0.96 -1.19 2.29
C ASP A 131 -0.01 -0.92 1.12
N GLU A 132 -0.42 -1.36 -0.09
CA GLU A 132 0.46 -1.52 -1.25
C GLU A 132 -0.10 -0.98 -2.57
N PRO A 133 -0.62 0.25 -2.63
CA PRO A 133 -1.06 0.84 -3.89
C PRO A 133 0.07 0.90 -4.91
N GLY A 134 -0.27 0.85 -6.20
CA GLY A 134 0.71 0.88 -7.26
C GLY A 134 0.23 1.60 -8.52
N PHE A 135 1.12 1.78 -9.48
CA PHE A 135 0.85 2.24 -10.83
C PHE A 135 1.86 1.59 -11.79
N TYR A 136 1.39 1.08 -12.90
CA TYR A 136 2.22 0.36 -13.87
C TYR A 136 1.88 0.79 -15.29
N GLU A 137 2.86 1.31 -16.00
CA GLU A 137 2.75 1.72 -17.39
C GLU A 137 3.54 0.73 -18.26
N ASP A 138 2.83 -0.13 -18.96
CA ASP A 138 3.41 -1.22 -19.74
C ASP A 138 4.48 -0.71 -20.71
N GLY A 139 5.66 -1.33 -20.68
CA GLY A 139 6.81 -0.95 -21.51
C GLY A 139 7.55 0.33 -21.08
N HIS A 140 7.16 0.95 -19.97
CA HIS A 140 7.76 2.19 -19.48
C HIS A 140 8.31 2.07 -18.05
N PHE A 141 7.47 2.02 -17.02
CA PHE A 141 7.89 1.93 -15.64
C PHE A 141 6.77 1.46 -14.72
N GLY A 142 7.14 1.04 -13.52
CA GLY A 142 6.21 0.70 -12.45
C GLY A 142 6.57 1.39 -11.14
N VAL A 143 5.57 1.61 -10.31
CA VAL A 143 5.67 2.12 -8.95
C VAL A 143 4.79 1.30 -8.03
N ARG A 144 5.30 0.86 -6.89
CA ARG A 144 4.54 0.41 -5.72
C ARG A 144 5.21 0.94 -4.46
N ILE A 145 4.41 1.37 -3.51
CA ILE A 145 4.85 1.71 -2.15
C ILE A 145 4.04 0.82 -1.23
N GLU A 146 4.72 0.06 -0.41
CA GLU A 146 4.08 -0.87 0.51
C GLU A 146 4.63 -0.75 1.91
N THR A 147 3.73 -0.75 2.86
CA THR A 147 4.05 -0.74 4.29
C THR A 147 3.07 -1.66 5.02
N THR A 148 3.57 -2.39 6.00
CA THR A 148 2.73 -3.20 6.88
C THR A 148 2.15 -2.32 7.98
N LEU A 149 0.84 -2.44 8.18
CA LEU A 149 0.05 -1.69 9.16
C LEU A 149 -0.55 -2.66 10.18
N THR A 150 -0.76 -2.20 11.41
CA THR A 150 -1.56 -2.91 12.40
C THR A 150 -2.79 -2.10 12.78
N VAL A 151 -3.92 -2.78 13.02
CA VAL A 151 -5.17 -2.17 13.47
C VAL A 151 -5.11 -1.96 14.98
N VAL A 152 -5.37 -0.73 15.43
CA VAL A 152 -5.39 -0.35 16.84
C VAL A 152 -6.60 0.51 17.16
N ASN A 153 -6.89 0.68 18.46
CA ASN A 153 -7.94 1.61 18.91
C ASN A 153 -7.66 3.04 18.48
N ALA A 154 -8.69 3.73 18.02
CA ALA A 154 -8.67 5.17 17.78
C ALA A 154 -9.44 5.92 18.89
N SER A 155 -8.83 6.98 19.41
CA SER A 155 -9.55 7.93 20.25
C SER A 155 -10.24 8.98 19.39
N THR A 156 -11.56 9.06 19.45
CA THR A 156 -12.36 10.05 18.73
C THR A 156 -13.14 10.94 19.71
N PRO A 157 -13.40 12.21 19.36
CA PRO A 157 -14.18 13.12 20.23
C PRO A 157 -15.62 12.66 20.47
N ASN A 158 -16.18 11.90 19.54
CA ASN A 158 -17.55 11.40 19.60
C ASN A 158 -17.59 9.92 19.21
N ARG A 159 -18.64 9.21 19.64
CA ARG A 159 -18.93 7.83 19.28
C ARG A 159 -20.35 7.74 18.75
N PHE A 160 -20.51 7.48 17.47
CA PHE A 160 -21.80 7.26 16.87
C PHE A 160 -22.34 5.89 17.29
N ASN A 161 -23.55 5.83 17.86
CA ASN A 161 -24.19 4.60 18.35
C ASN A 161 -23.33 3.78 19.36
N ASN A 162 -22.44 4.41 20.12
CA ASN A 162 -21.51 3.76 21.03
C ASN A 162 -20.55 2.74 20.37
N VAL A 163 -20.33 2.81 19.07
CA VAL A 163 -19.39 1.98 18.34
C VAL A 163 -17.96 2.44 18.58
N ASP A 164 -17.05 1.52 18.78
CA ASP A 164 -15.62 1.80 18.87
C ASP A 164 -15.07 2.20 17.49
N TYR A 165 -14.00 2.99 17.51
CA TYR A 165 -13.31 3.40 16.29
C TYR A 165 -11.89 2.86 16.30
N TYR A 166 -11.42 2.48 15.14
CA TYR A 166 -10.10 1.95 14.90
C TYR A 166 -9.31 2.85 13.95
N LYS A 167 -8.01 2.69 13.95
CA LYS A 167 -7.06 3.32 13.03
C LYS A 167 -5.93 2.35 12.72
N PHE A 168 -5.08 2.74 11.80
CA PHE A 168 -3.85 2.01 11.52
C PHE A 168 -2.65 2.64 12.22
N GLU A 169 -1.70 1.78 12.60
CA GLU A 169 -0.34 2.17 12.98
C GLU A 169 0.66 1.43 12.08
N PRO A 170 1.57 2.14 11.39
CA PRO A 170 2.60 1.50 10.59
C PRO A 170 3.61 0.81 11.50
N ILE A 171 4.02 -0.40 11.12
CA ILE A 171 5.07 -1.17 11.81
C ILE A 171 6.33 -1.34 10.96
N CYS A 172 6.33 -0.84 9.72
CA CYS A 172 7.48 -0.79 8.83
C CYS A 172 7.83 0.67 8.54
N TYR A 173 9.07 1.08 8.83
CA TYR A 173 9.55 2.46 8.68
C TYR A 173 10.66 2.59 7.62
N PHE A 174 10.67 1.74 6.60
CA PHE A 174 11.65 1.84 5.53
C PHE A 174 11.46 3.16 4.76
N PRO A 175 12.55 3.93 4.50
CA PRO A 175 12.45 5.28 3.93
C PRO A 175 11.82 5.32 2.54
N ILE A 176 11.09 6.41 2.25
CA ILE A 176 10.53 6.74 0.93
C ILE A 176 11.46 7.76 0.25
N GLN A 177 11.73 7.59 -1.04
CA GLN A 177 12.69 8.41 -1.78
C GLN A 177 12.12 9.79 -2.14
N ARG A 178 12.55 10.83 -1.44
CA ARG A 178 12.03 12.21 -1.61
C ARG A 178 12.14 12.77 -3.03
N LYS A 179 13.18 12.44 -3.81
CA LYS A 179 13.34 12.99 -5.17
C LYS A 179 12.25 12.56 -6.16
N LEU A 180 11.49 11.50 -5.83
CA LEU A 180 10.33 11.04 -6.60
C LEU A 180 9.04 11.76 -6.20
N ILE A 181 9.04 12.55 -5.13
CA ILE A 181 7.86 13.25 -4.64
C ILE A 181 7.73 14.61 -5.34
N ASP A 182 6.53 14.91 -5.79
CA ASP A 182 6.09 16.23 -6.23
C ASP A 182 5.10 16.78 -5.20
N GLU A 183 5.61 17.51 -4.22
CA GLU A 183 4.80 18.05 -3.13
C GLU A 183 3.72 19.03 -3.62
N THR A 184 3.83 19.56 -4.86
CA THR A 184 2.85 20.52 -5.40
C THR A 184 1.49 19.92 -5.72
N ILE A 185 1.40 18.60 -5.84
CA ILE A 185 0.14 17.89 -6.09
C ILE A 185 -0.43 17.21 -4.83
N MET A 186 0.27 17.31 -3.70
CA MET A 186 -0.17 16.79 -2.41
C MET A 186 -1.03 17.81 -1.67
N SER A 187 -1.96 17.35 -0.86
CA SER A 187 -2.71 18.20 0.07
C SER A 187 -1.90 18.47 1.34
N ASP A 188 -2.27 19.53 2.09
CA ASP A 188 -1.65 19.87 3.37
C ASP A 188 -1.70 18.72 4.40
N HIS A 189 -2.59 17.76 4.21
CA HIS A 189 -2.70 16.58 5.07
C HIS A 189 -1.73 15.45 4.72
N GLN A 190 -1.12 15.50 3.54
CA GLN A 190 -0.24 14.46 3.02
C GLN A 190 1.24 14.87 3.03
N VAL A 191 1.54 16.14 3.22
CA VAL A 191 2.91 16.71 3.31
C VAL A 191 3.53 16.55 4.71
#